data_5dea8aa53891d79b6b19fe2e6779eacf
#
_entry.id   5dea8aa53891d79b6b19fe2e6779eacf
#
_cell.length_a   1.000
_cell.length_b   1.000
_cell.length_c   1.000
_cell.angle_alpha   90.00
_cell.angle_beta   90.00
_cell.angle_gamma   90.00
#
_symmetry.space_group_name_H-M   'P 1'
#
loop_
_entity.id
_entity.type
_entity.pdbx_description
1 polymer ?
#
loop_
_entity_poly.entity_id
_entity_poly.type
_entity_poly.pdbx_seq_one_letter_code
_entity_poly.pdbx_strand_id
1 'polypeptide(L)'
;MIIFSLNIRGGGSRAKRKRVGYHIQKGDVDICFIQETKLSGIECNVVKELWGDNQVEWSYLDANGASGGILTMWKKDLFNLIFSFRGDGFLGLCVEKDDKLIYFVNVYASCDIMLRKRSWDRLCEFKKNNIKGAWCIGGDFNAITSLEERIGRSSRSYRREIMLFNEFIEEMELVDLPTIGGKFT
;
A
#
# COMPACT_ATOMS: atom_id res chain seq x y z
N MET A 1 -16.41 3.89 0.53
CA MET A 1 -15.14 3.53 1.20
C MET A 1 -14.04 4.40 0.64
N ILE A 2 -13.30 5.09 1.51
CA ILE A 2 -12.22 6.01 1.15
C ILE A 2 -10.89 5.40 1.59
N ILE A 3 -9.97 5.21 0.64
CA ILE A 3 -8.64 4.68 0.88
C ILE A 3 -7.63 5.82 0.70
N PHE A 4 -6.79 6.03 1.70
CA PHE A 4 -5.69 7.00 1.64
C PHE A 4 -4.38 6.24 1.51
N SER A 5 -3.54 6.61 0.56
CA SER A 5 -2.21 6.01 0.37
C SER A 5 -1.13 7.08 0.36
N LEU A 6 -0.05 6.86 1.09
CA LEU A 6 1.05 7.82 1.21
C LEU A 6 2.40 7.13 1.49
N ASN A 7 3.39 7.37 0.63
CA ASN A 7 4.79 7.14 1.00
C ASN A 7 5.27 8.28 1.91
N ILE A 8 5.44 7.97 3.22
CA ILE A 8 5.75 8.99 4.23
C ILE A 8 7.24 9.35 4.29
N ARG A 9 8.12 8.56 3.65
CA ARG A 9 9.58 8.77 3.66
C ARG A 9 10.14 8.97 5.07
N GLY A 10 9.77 8.08 6.00
CA GLY A 10 10.14 8.09 7.41
C GLY A 10 9.09 8.70 8.33
N GLY A 11 8.56 7.86 9.24
CA GLY A 11 7.52 8.18 10.23
C GLY A 11 8.03 8.66 11.60
N GLY A 12 9.33 8.87 11.79
CA GLY A 12 9.92 9.20 13.09
C GLY A 12 9.52 10.58 13.64
N SER A 13 9.24 11.56 12.78
CA SER A 13 8.88 12.92 13.21
C SER A 13 7.42 13.01 13.66
N ARG A 14 7.19 13.42 14.90
CA ARG A 14 5.84 13.64 15.47
C ARG A 14 5.04 14.68 14.67
N ALA A 15 5.71 15.76 14.24
CA ALA A 15 5.06 16.81 13.44
C ALA A 15 4.53 16.25 12.10
N LYS A 16 5.33 15.40 11.45
CA LYS A 16 4.92 14.72 10.22
C LYS A 16 3.72 13.80 10.46
N ARG A 17 3.75 12.97 11.51
CA ARG A 17 2.63 12.08 11.87
C ARG A 17 1.34 12.86 12.12
N LYS A 18 1.39 13.95 12.88
CA LYS A 18 0.22 14.82 13.12
C LYS A 18 -0.33 15.43 11.82
N ARG A 19 0.55 15.84 10.89
CA ARG A 19 0.11 16.38 9.59
C ARG A 19 -0.59 15.30 8.75
N VAL A 20 -0.08 14.07 8.74
CA VAL A 20 -0.75 12.94 8.09
C VAL A 20 -2.11 12.67 8.75
N GLY A 21 -2.16 12.63 10.08
CA GLY A 21 -3.40 12.46 10.84
C GLY A 21 -4.46 13.51 10.50
N TYR A 22 -4.06 14.76 10.34
CA TYR A 22 -4.98 15.82 9.89
C TYR A 22 -5.62 15.49 8.53
N HIS A 23 -4.83 14.98 7.56
CA HIS A 23 -5.37 14.61 6.25
C HIS A 23 -6.27 13.39 6.31
N ILE A 24 -5.94 12.38 7.13
CA ILE A 24 -6.76 11.19 7.35
C ILE A 24 -8.13 11.59 7.92
N GLN A 25 -8.15 12.40 8.98
CA GLN A 25 -9.39 12.86 9.60
C GLN A 25 -10.23 13.74 8.66
N LYS A 26 -9.60 14.73 8.02
CA LYS A 26 -10.29 15.62 7.07
C LYS A 26 -10.89 14.87 5.88
N GLY A 27 -10.24 13.80 5.44
CA GLY A 27 -10.68 12.98 4.31
C GLY A 27 -11.71 11.92 4.68
N ASP A 28 -12.09 11.80 5.96
CA ASP A 28 -12.97 10.73 6.47
C ASP A 28 -12.52 9.34 5.97
N VAL A 29 -11.22 9.08 6.09
CA VAL A 29 -10.54 7.91 5.53
C VAL A 29 -11.00 6.65 6.27
N ASP A 30 -11.34 5.62 5.51
CA ASP A 30 -11.73 4.32 6.03
C ASP A 30 -10.54 3.38 6.21
N ILE A 31 -9.60 3.39 5.24
CA ILE A 31 -8.36 2.60 5.24
C ILE A 31 -7.20 3.47 4.82
N CYS A 32 -6.07 3.35 5.51
CA CYS A 32 -4.86 4.10 5.24
C CYS A 32 -3.68 3.16 4.97
N PHE A 33 -3.03 3.34 3.83
CA PHE A 33 -1.82 2.66 3.41
C PHE A 33 -0.62 3.62 3.56
N ILE A 34 0.28 3.33 4.47
CA ILE A 34 1.51 4.11 4.66
C ILE A 34 2.71 3.25 4.26
N GLN A 35 3.55 3.79 3.38
CA GLN A 35 4.77 3.15 2.93
C GLN A 35 6.00 3.92 3.43
N GLU A 36 7.13 3.24 3.47
CA GLU A 36 8.43 3.77 3.91
C GLU A 36 8.37 4.41 5.31
N THR A 37 7.76 3.70 6.27
CA THR A 37 7.65 4.20 7.64
C THR A 37 8.99 4.39 8.31
N LYS A 38 9.99 3.58 7.96
CA LYS A 38 11.33 3.51 8.60
C LYS A 38 11.25 3.26 10.10
N LEU A 39 10.19 2.58 10.54
CA LEU A 39 9.94 2.26 11.94
C LEU A 39 9.96 0.74 12.13
N SER A 40 10.41 0.32 13.30
CA SER A 40 10.33 -1.05 13.80
C SER A 40 9.58 -1.03 15.12
N GLY A 41 8.75 -2.06 15.37
CA GLY A 41 7.95 -2.13 16.58
C GLY A 41 6.94 -0.97 16.69
N ILE A 42 6.06 -0.81 15.70
CA ILE A 42 5.08 0.29 15.68
C ILE A 42 4.13 0.17 16.87
N GLU A 43 4.26 1.09 17.81
CA GLU A 43 3.46 1.16 19.02
C GLU A 43 2.12 1.89 18.78
N CYS A 44 1.16 1.61 19.66
CA CYS A 44 -0.18 2.21 19.63
C CYS A 44 -0.17 3.75 19.63
N ASN A 45 0.78 4.40 20.31
CA ASN A 45 0.93 5.86 20.35
C ASN A 45 1.24 6.45 18.95
N VAL A 46 2.09 5.77 18.17
CA VAL A 46 2.43 6.18 16.79
C VAL A 46 1.20 6.08 15.90
N VAL A 47 0.44 4.99 16.02
CA VAL A 47 -0.80 4.77 15.25
C VAL A 47 -1.85 5.83 15.59
N LYS A 48 -2.06 6.12 16.90
CA LYS A 48 -2.99 7.16 17.34
C LYS A 48 -2.62 8.56 16.85
N GLU A 49 -1.33 8.88 16.78
CA GLU A 49 -0.88 10.16 16.22
C GLU A 49 -1.10 10.25 14.71
N LEU A 50 -1.00 9.12 13.99
CA LEU A 50 -1.25 9.04 12.55
C LEU A 50 -2.75 9.01 12.24
N TRP A 51 -3.56 8.31 13.03
CA TRP A 51 -4.99 8.19 12.79
C TRP A 51 -5.78 9.36 13.37
N GLY A 52 -5.40 9.81 14.56
CA GLY A 52 -5.99 10.96 15.27
C GLY A 52 -6.83 10.60 16.49
N ASP A 53 -7.28 9.36 16.63
CA ASP A 53 -8.05 8.87 17.77
C ASP A 53 -7.78 7.40 18.11
N ASN A 54 -8.64 6.80 18.93
CA ASN A 54 -8.53 5.41 19.36
C ASN A 54 -9.41 4.44 18.56
N GLN A 55 -10.15 4.92 17.54
CA GLN A 55 -11.07 4.12 16.74
C GLN A 55 -10.34 3.52 15.51
N VAL A 56 -9.21 2.90 15.75
CA VAL A 56 -8.31 2.37 14.71
C VAL A 56 -7.80 0.99 15.07
N GLU A 57 -7.74 0.13 14.06
CA GLU A 57 -6.99 -1.11 14.04
C GLU A 57 -5.86 -1.02 13.01
N TRP A 58 -4.83 -1.84 13.17
CA TRP A 58 -3.67 -1.77 12.26
C TRP A 58 -2.91 -3.08 12.15
N SER A 59 -2.18 -3.20 11.06
CA SER A 59 -1.15 -4.22 10.84
C SER A 59 0.08 -3.57 10.21
N TYR A 60 1.27 -4.11 10.45
CA TYR A 60 2.50 -3.52 9.94
C TYR A 60 3.56 -4.55 9.57
N LEU A 61 4.49 -4.12 8.74
CA LEU A 61 5.79 -4.76 8.52
C LEU A 61 6.88 -3.81 9.00
N ASP A 62 7.81 -4.35 9.77
CA ASP A 62 8.96 -3.58 10.25
C ASP A 62 9.86 -3.11 9.11
N ALA A 63 10.49 -1.98 9.33
CA ALA A 63 11.58 -1.53 8.48
C ALA A 63 12.80 -2.45 8.66
N ASN A 64 13.56 -2.63 7.59
CA ASN A 64 14.84 -3.30 7.63
C ASN A 64 15.95 -2.22 7.69
N GLY A 65 16.46 -1.97 8.90
CA GLY A 65 17.40 -0.88 9.15
C GLY A 65 16.77 0.49 8.84
N ALA A 66 17.42 1.26 7.98
CA ALA A 66 16.99 2.63 7.62
C ALA A 66 16.01 2.68 6.42
N SER A 67 15.53 1.55 5.94
CA SER A 67 14.67 1.47 4.75
C SER A 67 13.44 0.60 4.97
N GLY A 68 12.42 0.82 4.16
CA GLY A 68 11.19 0.01 4.20
C GLY A 68 10.22 0.40 5.30
N GLY A 69 9.47 -0.60 5.76
CA GLY A 69 8.38 -0.45 6.71
C GLY A 69 7.07 -0.08 6.05
N ILE A 70 6.04 -0.87 6.34
CA ILE A 70 4.68 -0.71 5.81
C ILE A 70 3.72 -0.70 6.98
N LEU A 71 2.76 0.21 6.98
CA LEU A 71 1.69 0.28 7.98
C LEU A 71 0.35 0.40 7.26
N THR A 72 -0.58 -0.49 7.58
CA THR A 72 -1.97 -0.41 7.16
C THR A 72 -2.83 -0.18 8.38
N MET A 73 -3.67 0.86 8.34
CA MET A 73 -4.59 1.25 9.40
C MET A 73 -6.00 1.32 8.85
N TRP A 74 -7.00 1.01 9.67
CA TRP A 74 -8.42 1.10 9.26
C TRP A 74 -9.31 1.48 10.44
N LYS A 75 -10.48 2.03 10.14
CA LYS A 75 -11.52 2.31 11.14
C LYS A 75 -11.85 1.02 11.87
N LYS A 76 -11.84 1.09 13.19
CA LYS A 76 -12.31 0.00 14.04
C LYS A 76 -13.73 -0.40 13.64
N ASP A 77 -14.01 -1.70 13.70
CA ASP A 77 -15.33 -2.29 13.36
C ASP A 77 -15.80 -2.05 11.90
N LEU A 78 -14.91 -1.58 11.02
CA LEU A 78 -15.25 -1.37 9.61
C LEU A 78 -15.52 -2.70 8.87
N PHE A 79 -14.74 -3.71 9.21
CA PHE A 79 -14.84 -5.07 8.66
C PHE A 79 -14.24 -6.10 9.63
N ASN A 80 -14.56 -7.36 9.40
CA ASN A 80 -13.97 -8.47 10.16
C ASN A 80 -12.65 -8.91 9.52
N LEU A 81 -11.53 -8.74 10.23
CA LEU A 81 -10.23 -9.22 9.77
C LEU A 81 -10.16 -10.74 9.94
N ILE A 82 -9.99 -11.47 8.83
CA ILE A 82 -9.86 -12.93 8.82
C ILE A 82 -8.41 -13.33 9.02
N PHE A 83 -7.50 -12.80 8.19
CA PHE A 83 -6.05 -12.98 8.35
C PHE A 83 -5.27 -11.86 7.63
N SER A 84 -4.00 -11.73 8.00
CA SER A 84 -3.03 -10.92 7.27
C SER A 84 -2.02 -11.82 6.58
N PHE A 85 -1.51 -11.37 5.43
CA PHE A 85 -0.45 -12.03 4.68
C PHE A 85 0.61 -11.01 4.26
N ARG A 86 1.82 -11.50 4.03
CA ARG A 86 2.96 -10.61 3.79
C ARG A 86 3.95 -11.21 2.82
N GLY A 87 4.69 -10.34 2.14
CA GLY A 87 5.81 -10.72 1.28
C GLY A 87 6.84 -9.60 1.20
N ASP A 88 7.82 -9.78 0.32
CA ASP A 88 8.85 -8.79 0.09
C ASP A 88 8.20 -7.53 -0.55
N GLY A 89 8.02 -6.47 0.25
CA GLY A 89 7.46 -5.20 -0.24
C GLY A 89 5.94 -5.13 -0.28
N PHE A 90 5.20 -5.99 0.41
CA PHE A 90 3.76 -5.82 0.58
C PHE A 90 3.23 -6.39 1.90
N LEU A 91 2.14 -5.80 2.35
CA LEU A 91 1.32 -6.25 3.46
C LEU A 91 -0.13 -6.34 3.01
N GLY A 92 -0.72 -7.53 3.08
CA GLY A 92 -2.10 -7.78 2.71
C GLY A 92 -2.98 -8.13 3.90
N LEU A 93 -4.25 -7.78 3.80
CA LEU A 93 -5.32 -8.12 4.73
C LEU A 93 -6.42 -8.85 3.95
N CYS A 94 -6.86 -10.00 4.43
CA CYS A 94 -8.10 -10.63 4.01
C CYS A 94 -9.18 -10.27 5.03
N VAL A 95 -10.21 -9.61 4.59
CA VAL A 95 -11.30 -9.15 5.44
C VAL A 95 -12.65 -9.62 4.91
N GLU A 96 -13.63 -9.67 5.79
CA GLU A 96 -15.02 -9.92 5.45
C GLU A 96 -15.87 -8.68 5.75
N LYS A 97 -16.70 -8.30 4.80
CA LYS A 97 -17.70 -7.24 4.94
C LYS A 97 -18.94 -7.62 4.15
N ASP A 98 -20.10 -7.58 4.79
CA ASP A 98 -21.39 -7.90 4.16
C ASP A 98 -21.36 -9.26 3.43
N ASP A 99 -20.83 -10.30 4.09
CA ASP A 99 -20.63 -11.67 3.58
C ASP A 99 -19.74 -11.77 2.32
N LYS A 100 -18.91 -10.75 2.09
CA LYS A 100 -17.97 -10.70 0.96
C LYS A 100 -16.53 -10.61 1.43
N LEU A 101 -15.67 -11.40 0.81
CA LEU A 101 -14.22 -11.31 1.03
C LEU A 101 -13.64 -10.16 0.23
N ILE A 102 -12.76 -9.39 0.87
CA ILE A 102 -12.00 -8.32 0.24
C ILE A 102 -10.53 -8.47 0.67
N TYR A 103 -9.64 -8.38 -0.30
CA TYR A 103 -8.19 -8.37 -0.09
C TYR A 103 -7.67 -6.96 -0.28
N PHE A 104 -7.19 -6.34 0.79
CA PHE A 104 -6.48 -5.05 0.74
C PHE A 104 -4.99 -5.30 0.77
N VAL A 105 -4.26 -4.76 -0.20
CA VAL A 105 -2.81 -4.95 -0.28
C VAL A 105 -2.12 -3.59 -0.34
N ASN A 106 -1.32 -3.31 0.68
CA ASN A 106 -0.45 -2.15 0.76
C ASN A 106 0.94 -2.51 0.24
N VAL A 107 1.35 -1.90 -0.86
CA VAL A 107 2.60 -2.19 -1.57
C VAL A 107 3.63 -1.09 -1.33
N TYR A 108 4.85 -1.51 -1.00
CA TYR A 108 6.06 -0.68 -1.08
C TYR A 108 7.13 -1.46 -1.83
N ALA A 109 7.11 -1.33 -3.14
CA ALA A 109 7.92 -2.13 -4.03
C ALA A 109 9.39 -1.67 -4.03
N SER A 110 10.32 -2.61 -4.24
CA SER A 110 11.74 -2.32 -4.36
C SER A 110 12.05 -1.41 -5.56
N CYS A 111 13.12 -0.61 -5.46
CA CYS A 111 13.68 0.10 -6.62
C CYS A 111 14.35 -0.87 -7.62
N ASP A 112 14.73 -2.07 -7.20
CA ASP A 112 15.28 -3.10 -8.07
C ASP A 112 14.18 -3.83 -8.84
N ILE A 113 14.29 -3.88 -10.16
CA ILE A 113 13.29 -4.45 -11.07
C ILE A 113 13.06 -5.94 -10.83
N MET A 114 14.12 -6.72 -10.52
CA MET A 114 14.00 -8.16 -10.33
C MET A 114 13.31 -8.48 -8.99
N LEU A 115 13.61 -7.70 -7.96
CA LEU A 115 12.93 -7.82 -6.66
C LEU A 115 11.46 -7.41 -6.77
N ARG A 116 11.14 -6.36 -7.54
CA ARG A 116 9.75 -5.98 -7.83
C ARG A 116 9.00 -7.12 -8.51
N LYS A 117 9.56 -7.63 -9.59
CA LYS A 117 8.94 -8.75 -10.33
C LYS A 117 8.66 -9.93 -9.42
N ARG A 118 9.63 -10.32 -8.60
CA ARG A 118 9.44 -11.41 -7.62
C ARG A 118 8.28 -11.16 -6.66
N SER A 119 8.11 -9.92 -6.18
CA SER A 119 6.99 -9.56 -5.32
C SER A 119 5.66 -9.65 -6.06
N TRP A 120 5.60 -9.19 -7.31
CA TRP A 120 4.42 -9.28 -8.17
C TRP A 120 4.05 -10.73 -8.48
N ASP A 121 5.03 -11.58 -8.85
CA ASP A 121 4.82 -13.01 -9.10
C ASP A 121 4.19 -13.71 -7.87
N ARG A 122 4.67 -13.36 -6.66
CA ARG A 122 4.10 -13.88 -5.41
C ARG A 122 2.66 -13.42 -5.17
N LEU A 123 2.34 -12.16 -5.48
CA LEU A 123 0.96 -11.66 -5.37
C LEU A 123 0.04 -12.37 -6.36
N CYS A 124 0.47 -12.57 -7.60
CA CYS A 124 -0.28 -13.32 -8.61
C CYS A 124 -0.53 -14.77 -8.17
N GLU A 125 0.50 -15.45 -7.65
CA GLU A 125 0.36 -16.81 -7.12
C GLU A 125 -0.62 -16.86 -5.94
N PHE A 126 -0.52 -15.89 -5.02
CA PHE A 126 -1.43 -15.81 -3.88
C PHE A 126 -2.87 -15.58 -4.34
N LYS A 127 -3.12 -14.70 -5.32
CA LYS A 127 -4.45 -14.48 -5.89
C LYS A 127 -5.00 -15.75 -6.55
N LYS A 128 -4.20 -16.48 -7.31
CA LYS A 128 -4.60 -17.76 -7.93
C LYS A 128 -5.09 -18.78 -6.91
N ASN A 129 -4.48 -18.81 -5.74
CA ASN A 129 -4.87 -19.69 -4.64
C ASN A 129 -6.04 -19.15 -3.81
N ASN A 130 -6.45 -17.89 -4.01
CA ASN A 130 -7.51 -17.19 -3.29
C ASN A 130 -8.46 -16.48 -4.28
N ILE A 131 -9.10 -17.28 -5.13
CA ILE A 131 -9.91 -16.80 -6.28
C ILE A 131 -11.15 -16.01 -5.83
N LYS A 132 -11.69 -16.31 -4.63
CA LYS A 132 -12.91 -15.67 -4.14
C LYS A 132 -12.59 -14.35 -3.47
N GLY A 133 -13.29 -13.29 -3.85
CA GLY A 133 -13.21 -11.98 -3.23
C GLY A 133 -12.71 -10.88 -4.16
N ALA A 134 -12.94 -9.65 -3.76
CA ALA A 134 -12.47 -8.46 -4.47
C ALA A 134 -11.05 -8.12 -4.01
N TRP A 135 -10.22 -7.63 -4.93
CA TRP A 135 -8.84 -7.21 -4.64
C TRP A 135 -8.70 -5.71 -4.79
N CYS A 136 -8.14 -5.07 -3.79
CA CYS A 136 -7.78 -3.65 -3.81
C CYS A 136 -6.31 -3.51 -3.44
N ILE A 137 -5.50 -3.09 -4.40
CA ILE A 137 -4.06 -2.97 -4.25
C ILE A 137 -3.68 -1.51 -4.41
N GLY A 138 -2.92 -0.97 -3.47
CA GLY A 138 -2.45 0.41 -3.51
C GLY A 138 -1.10 0.56 -2.83
N GLY A 139 -0.45 1.71 -3.04
CA GLY A 139 0.84 1.99 -2.43
C GLY A 139 1.86 2.57 -3.41
N ASP A 140 3.12 2.42 -3.07
CA ASP A 140 4.24 2.83 -3.91
C ASP A 140 4.81 1.63 -4.68
N PHE A 141 4.43 1.52 -5.94
CA PHE A 141 4.88 0.42 -6.81
C PHE A 141 6.29 0.62 -7.36
N ASN A 142 6.88 1.81 -7.21
CA ASN A 142 8.13 2.18 -7.86
C ASN A 142 8.17 1.80 -9.36
N ALA A 143 7.02 1.86 -10.02
CA ALA A 143 6.81 1.47 -11.41
C ALA A 143 5.79 2.41 -12.06
N ILE A 144 5.81 2.48 -13.38
CA ILE A 144 4.90 3.28 -14.21
C ILE A 144 4.29 2.39 -15.27
N THR A 145 3.06 2.69 -15.71
CA THR A 145 2.37 1.98 -16.78
C THR A 145 2.72 2.54 -18.15
N SER A 146 3.09 3.83 -18.20
CA SER A 146 3.51 4.52 -19.42
C SER A 146 4.59 5.56 -19.16
N LEU A 147 5.30 5.98 -20.21
CA LEU A 147 6.32 7.03 -20.10
C LEU A 147 5.74 8.42 -19.74
N GLU A 148 4.46 8.62 -19.95
CA GLU A 148 3.76 9.88 -19.68
C GLU A 148 3.54 10.13 -18.18
N GLU A 149 3.63 9.09 -17.38
CA GLU A 149 3.52 9.17 -15.91
C GLU A 149 4.80 9.69 -15.24
N ARG A 150 5.83 9.99 -16.02
CA ARG A 150 7.12 10.41 -15.48
C ARG A 150 7.59 11.73 -16.07
N ILE A 151 8.09 12.62 -15.21
CA ILE A 151 8.80 13.83 -15.63
C ILE A 151 10.29 13.53 -15.70
N GLY A 152 10.93 13.70 -16.86
CA GLY A 152 12.36 13.53 -17.04
C GLY A 152 12.76 12.82 -18.35
N ARG A 153 14.08 12.72 -18.62
CA ARG A 153 14.58 12.06 -19.84
C ARG A 153 14.37 10.55 -19.77
N SER A 154 13.66 10.00 -20.75
CA SER A 154 13.46 8.58 -20.89
C SER A 154 14.76 7.89 -21.39
N SER A 155 15.14 6.78 -20.78
CA SER A 155 16.16 5.88 -21.31
C SER A 155 15.51 4.56 -21.78
N ARG A 156 16.20 3.82 -22.66
CA ARG A 156 15.73 2.49 -23.14
C ARG A 156 15.44 1.48 -22.02
N SER A 157 15.95 1.72 -20.82
CA SER A 157 15.77 0.85 -19.65
C SER A 157 14.32 0.72 -19.18
N TYR A 158 13.53 1.80 -19.28
CA TYR A 158 12.16 1.80 -18.72
C TYR A 158 11.15 0.93 -19.48
N ARG A 159 11.37 0.62 -20.77
CA ARG A 159 10.44 -0.20 -21.54
C ARG A 159 10.20 -1.58 -20.92
N ARG A 160 11.26 -2.21 -20.41
CA ARG A 160 11.15 -3.51 -19.74
C ARG A 160 10.39 -3.41 -18.43
N GLU A 161 10.60 -2.34 -17.65
CA GLU A 161 9.91 -2.11 -16.39
C GLU A 161 8.41 -1.90 -16.62
N ILE A 162 8.06 -1.07 -17.60
CA ILE A 162 6.67 -0.81 -18.00
C ILE A 162 6.00 -2.11 -18.45
N MET A 163 6.67 -2.90 -19.29
CA MET A 163 6.13 -4.18 -19.76
C MET A 163 5.83 -5.13 -18.59
N LEU A 164 6.80 -5.34 -17.69
CA LEU A 164 6.62 -6.23 -16.54
C LEU A 164 5.53 -5.75 -15.57
N PHE A 165 5.37 -4.43 -15.42
CA PHE A 165 4.31 -3.91 -14.56
C PHE A 165 2.93 -4.04 -15.21
N ASN A 166 2.82 -3.81 -16.51
CA ASN A 166 1.57 -4.02 -17.24
C ASN A 166 1.17 -5.51 -17.26
N GLU A 167 2.12 -6.43 -17.44
CA GLU A 167 1.89 -7.87 -17.30
C GLU A 167 1.33 -8.22 -15.91
N PHE A 168 1.88 -7.65 -14.84
CA PHE A 168 1.35 -7.83 -13.48
C PHE A 168 -0.09 -7.31 -13.35
N ILE A 169 -0.39 -6.12 -13.87
CA ILE A 169 -1.72 -5.53 -13.83
C ILE A 169 -2.73 -6.42 -14.57
N GLU A 170 -2.37 -6.92 -15.76
CA GLU A 170 -3.21 -7.82 -16.56
C GLU A 170 -3.42 -9.17 -15.85
N GLU A 171 -2.35 -9.81 -15.33
CA GLU A 171 -2.44 -11.09 -14.64
C GLU A 171 -3.27 -11.00 -13.35
N MET A 172 -3.19 -9.86 -12.66
CA MET A 172 -4.01 -9.56 -11.47
C MET A 172 -5.41 -9.05 -11.84
N GLU A 173 -5.74 -8.88 -13.12
CA GLU A 173 -7.03 -8.33 -13.60
C GLU A 173 -7.40 -7.02 -12.88
N LEU A 174 -6.43 -6.13 -12.72
CA LEU A 174 -6.61 -4.88 -12.01
C LEU A 174 -7.14 -3.79 -12.94
N VAL A 175 -7.98 -2.94 -12.39
CA VAL A 175 -8.48 -1.73 -13.04
C VAL A 175 -7.97 -0.53 -12.25
N ASP A 176 -7.40 0.46 -12.94
CA ASP A 176 -6.97 1.69 -12.29
C ASP A 176 -8.17 2.50 -11.81
N LEU A 177 -8.13 2.87 -10.53
CA LEU A 177 -9.21 3.64 -9.92
C LEU A 177 -8.88 5.14 -9.97
N PRO A 178 -9.90 6.00 -10.22
CA PRO A 178 -9.70 7.44 -10.19
C PRO A 178 -9.13 7.90 -8.85
N THR A 179 -7.99 8.57 -8.89
CA THR A 179 -7.35 9.12 -7.70
C THR A 179 -7.60 10.62 -7.57
N ILE A 180 -7.81 11.08 -6.33
CA ILE A 180 -7.91 12.50 -5.99
C ILE A 180 -6.56 12.91 -5.40
N GLY A 181 -5.88 13.87 -6.04
CA GLY A 181 -4.57 14.33 -5.57
C GLY A 181 -3.68 14.86 -6.70
N GLY A 182 -2.38 14.89 -6.46
CA GLY A 182 -1.42 15.31 -7.49
C GLY A 182 -1.30 14.26 -8.61
N LYS A 183 -1.09 14.70 -9.83
CA LYS A 183 -0.87 13.83 -10.99
C LYS A 183 0.44 13.03 -10.90
N PHE A 184 1.38 13.49 -10.09
CA PHE A 184 2.69 12.88 -9.86
C PHE A 184 2.96 12.77 -8.36
N THR A 185 3.54 11.66 -7.93
CA THR A 185 3.94 11.36 -6.54
C THR A 185 5.45 11.45 -6.37
#